data_62885195a50c8e85f7de253926edbdc2
#
_entry.id   62885195a50c8e85f7de253926edbdc2
#
_cell.length_a   1.000
_cell.length_b   1.000
_cell.length_c   1.000
_cell.angle_alpha   90.00
_cell.angle_beta   90.00
_cell.angle_gamma   90.00
#
_symmetry.space_group_name_H-M   'P 1'
#
loop_
_entity.id
_entity.type
_entity.pdbx_description
1 polymer ?
#
loop_
_entity_poly.entity_id
_entity_poly.type
_entity_poly.pdbx_seq_one_letter_code
_entity_poly.pdbx_strand_id
1 'polypeptide(L)'
;MFIRMLNFQIQENKKAEVVMIMDSMIPKIRSLRDCKDCMFIMHETHDHYALLVFWDSKENANAAAGFIGPQLLPALNKISKENVFPRLYEVYQPASVLQEQW
;
A
#
# COMPACT_ATOMS: atom_id res chain seq x y z
N MET A 1 12.23 5.05 -7.88
CA MET A 1 11.07 4.24 -7.47
C MET A 1 10.44 4.82 -6.22
N PHE A 2 9.14 4.89 -6.20
CA PHE A 2 8.38 5.41 -5.07
C PHE A 2 7.38 4.38 -4.58
N ILE A 3 7.16 4.35 -3.28
CA ILE A 3 6.19 3.44 -2.67
C ILE A 3 5.15 4.27 -1.92
N ARG A 4 3.89 4.09 -2.29
CA ARG A 4 2.77 4.58 -1.47
C ARG A 4 2.47 3.49 -0.45
N MET A 5 2.57 3.82 0.82
CA MET A 5 2.36 2.85 1.88
C MET A 5 1.21 3.26 2.78
N LEU A 6 0.31 2.32 3.02
CA LEU A 6 -0.73 2.44 4.04
C LEU A 6 -0.42 1.41 5.13
N ASN A 7 -0.11 1.89 6.31
CA ASN A 7 0.24 1.05 7.45
C ASN A 7 -0.85 1.22 8.50
N PHE A 8 -1.46 0.11 8.94
CA PHE A 8 -2.63 0.23 9.81
C PHE A 8 -2.82 -1.00 10.68
N GLN A 9 -3.59 -0.81 11.76
CA GLN A 9 -4.00 -1.87 12.67
C GLN A 9 -5.51 -1.95 12.68
N ILE A 10 -6.06 -3.15 12.52
CA ILE A 10 -7.50 -3.34 12.47
C ILE A 10 -8.09 -3.63 13.86
N GLN A 11 -9.39 -3.38 13.98
CA GLN A 11 -10.16 -3.75 15.15
C GLN A 11 -10.28 -5.27 15.25
N GLU A 12 -10.60 -5.76 16.44
CA GLU A 12 -10.78 -7.19 16.66
C GLU A 12 -11.86 -7.75 15.73
N ASN A 13 -11.62 -8.98 15.26
CA ASN A 13 -12.56 -9.75 14.46
C ASN A 13 -12.86 -9.11 13.09
N LYS A 14 -11.97 -8.27 12.57
CA LYS A 14 -12.14 -7.60 11.28
C LYS A 14 -11.23 -8.14 10.18
N LYS A 15 -10.49 -9.21 10.45
CA LYS A 15 -9.54 -9.76 9.47
C LYS A 15 -10.23 -10.18 8.17
N ALA A 16 -11.38 -10.84 8.26
CA ALA A 16 -12.11 -11.24 7.06
C ALA A 16 -12.52 -10.03 6.21
N GLU A 17 -12.89 -8.93 6.86
CA GLU A 17 -13.29 -7.72 6.16
C GLU A 17 -12.12 -7.06 5.44
N VAL A 18 -10.93 -7.00 6.08
CA VAL A 18 -9.77 -6.42 5.40
C VAL A 18 -9.35 -7.28 4.21
N VAL A 19 -9.43 -8.61 4.33
CA VAL A 19 -9.12 -9.49 3.21
C VAL A 19 -10.08 -9.25 2.05
N MET A 20 -11.38 -9.09 2.32
CA MET A 20 -12.37 -8.79 1.28
C MET A 20 -12.08 -7.46 0.60
N ILE A 21 -11.72 -6.43 1.37
CA ILE A 21 -11.37 -5.13 0.81
C ILE A 21 -10.16 -5.27 -0.13
N MET A 22 -9.13 -5.98 0.31
CA MET A 22 -7.91 -6.14 -0.47
C MET A 22 -8.13 -7.03 -1.70
N ASP A 23 -8.94 -8.08 -1.60
CA ASP A 23 -9.29 -8.92 -2.75
C ASP A 23 -9.99 -8.11 -3.84
N SER A 24 -10.77 -7.10 -3.45
CA SER A 24 -11.42 -6.19 -4.39
C SER A 24 -10.48 -5.14 -4.95
N MET A 25 -9.64 -4.55 -4.09
CA MET A 25 -8.85 -3.38 -4.46
C MET A 25 -7.55 -3.70 -5.16
N ILE A 26 -6.84 -4.76 -4.74
CA ILE A 26 -5.52 -5.06 -5.32
C ILE A 26 -5.58 -5.27 -6.83
N PRO A 27 -6.52 -6.05 -7.36
CA PRO A 27 -6.62 -6.18 -8.83
C PRO A 27 -6.87 -4.85 -9.53
N LYS A 28 -7.68 -3.98 -8.95
CA LYS A 28 -7.96 -2.66 -9.52
C LYS A 28 -6.69 -1.79 -9.55
N ILE A 29 -5.95 -1.80 -8.45
CA ILE A 29 -4.71 -1.04 -8.34
C ILE A 29 -3.67 -1.57 -9.33
N ARG A 30 -3.50 -2.89 -9.40
CA ARG A 30 -2.56 -3.52 -10.32
C ARG A 30 -2.88 -3.25 -11.79
N SER A 31 -4.15 -3.02 -12.10
CA SER A 31 -4.58 -2.72 -13.47
C SER A 31 -4.28 -1.29 -13.89
N LEU A 32 -3.91 -0.41 -12.96
CA LEU A 32 -3.56 0.96 -13.30
C LEU A 32 -2.27 0.96 -14.12
N ARG A 33 -2.28 1.72 -15.21
CA ARG A 33 -1.25 1.70 -16.22
C ARG A 33 0.17 1.89 -15.68
N ASP A 34 0.31 2.80 -14.72
CA ASP A 34 1.63 3.17 -14.21
C ASP A 34 2.00 2.46 -12.90
N CYS A 35 1.17 1.55 -12.44
CA CYS A 35 1.46 0.75 -11.26
C CYS A 35 2.49 -0.32 -11.59
N LYS A 36 3.59 -0.34 -10.84
CA LYS A 36 4.64 -1.35 -11.03
C LYS A 36 4.35 -2.62 -10.26
N ASP A 37 3.81 -2.49 -9.07
CA ASP A 37 3.41 -3.62 -8.26
C ASP A 37 2.50 -3.13 -7.13
N CYS A 38 1.78 -4.06 -6.55
CA CYS A 38 0.92 -3.79 -5.40
C CYS A 38 0.92 -5.05 -4.54
N MET A 39 1.27 -4.92 -3.28
CA MET A 39 1.28 -6.05 -2.38
C MET A 39 0.71 -5.68 -1.03
N PHE A 40 0.07 -6.65 -0.41
CA PHE A 40 -0.50 -6.52 0.92
C PHE A 40 0.25 -7.46 1.85
N ILE A 41 0.83 -6.91 2.90
CA ILE A 41 1.60 -7.70 3.87
C ILE A 41 0.88 -7.71 5.22
N MET A 42 0.95 -8.85 5.90
CA MET A 42 0.26 -9.09 7.15
C MET A 42 1.25 -9.56 8.19
N HIS A 43 1.23 -8.95 9.37
CA HIS A 43 2.04 -9.43 10.48
C HIS A 43 1.47 -10.76 10.97
N GLU A 44 2.34 -11.75 11.19
CA GLU A 44 1.87 -13.11 11.48
C GLU A 44 1.15 -13.25 12.83
N THR A 45 1.47 -12.40 13.81
CA THR A 45 0.95 -12.55 15.18
C THR A 45 0.04 -11.41 15.63
N HIS A 46 -0.06 -10.32 14.85
CA HIS A 46 -0.81 -9.13 15.24
C HIS A 46 -1.70 -8.66 14.09
N ASP A 47 -2.72 -7.87 14.45
CA ASP A 47 -3.64 -7.29 13.48
C ASP A 47 -3.05 -6.04 12.81
N HIS A 48 -1.77 -6.11 12.47
CA HIS A 48 -1.04 -5.07 11.75
C HIS A 48 -0.86 -5.45 10.30
N TYR A 49 -1.16 -4.52 9.40
CA TYR A 49 -1.11 -4.74 7.97
C TYR A 49 -0.48 -3.54 7.27
N ALA A 50 0.04 -3.79 6.09
CA ALA A 50 0.51 -2.72 5.22
C ALA A 50 0.16 -3.02 3.77
N LEU A 51 -0.30 -2.00 3.07
CA LEU A 51 -0.48 -2.04 1.62
C LEU A 51 0.64 -1.21 1.01
N LEU A 52 1.37 -1.81 0.08
CA LEU A 52 2.47 -1.16 -0.63
C LEU A 52 2.15 -1.10 -2.11
N VAL A 53 2.19 0.09 -2.68
CA VAL A 53 1.97 0.29 -4.11
C VAL A 53 3.20 0.96 -4.70
N PHE A 54 3.77 0.35 -5.74
CA PHE A 54 5.06 0.74 -6.30
C PHE A 54 4.86 1.54 -7.59
N TRP A 55 5.57 2.65 -7.70
CA TRP A 55 5.49 3.60 -8.82
C TRP A 55 6.88 4.02 -9.26
N ASP A 56 7.05 4.28 -10.57
CA ASP A 56 8.31 4.81 -11.08
C ASP A 56 8.54 6.27 -10.69
N SER A 57 7.46 7.05 -10.58
CA SER A 57 7.57 8.47 -10.32
C SER A 57 6.60 8.92 -9.24
N LYS A 58 6.94 10.01 -8.59
CA LYS A 58 6.08 10.68 -7.62
C LYS A 58 4.79 11.16 -8.28
N GLU A 59 4.88 11.65 -9.51
CA GLU A 59 3.74 12.16 -10.26
C GLU A 59 2.71 11.06 -10.51
N ASN A 60 3.16 9.86 -10.89
CA ASN A 60 2.28 8.73 -11.09
C ASN A 60 1.62 8.30 -9.79
N ALA A 61 2.39 8.27 -8.71
CA ALA A 61 1.85 7.94 -7.38
C ALA A 61 0.76 8.92 -6.97
N ASN A 62 0.99 10.21 -7.16
CA ASN A 62 0.04 11.25 -6.77
C ASN A 62 -1.21 11.25 -7.64
N ALA A 63 -1.07 11.00 -8.93
CA ALA A 63 -2.21 10.89 -9.84
C ALA A 63 -3.13 9.73 -9.43
N ALA A 64 -2.53 8.59 -9.08
CA ALA A 64 -3.30 7.42 -8.66
C ALA A 64 -3.97 7.61 -7.29
N ALA A 65 -3.41 8.43 -6.42
CA ALA A 65 -3.96 8.66 -5.09
C ALA A 65 -5.38 9.20 -5.15
N GLY A 66 -5.69 10.04 -6.12
CA GLY A 66 -7.04 10.59 -6.32
C GLY A 66 -8.06 9.54 -6.73
N PHE A 67 -7.63 8.43 -7.30
CA PHE A 67 -8.50 7.32 -7.69
C PHE A 67 -8.60 6.28 -6.56
N ILE A 68 -7.46 5.90 -5.98
CA ILE A 68 -7.40 4.83 -4.98
C ILE A 68 -7.96 5.30 -3.63
N GLY A 69 -7.56 6.49 -3.18
CA GLY A 69 -7.91 6.99 -1.85
C GLY A 69 -9.40 7.00 -1.57
N PRO A 70 -10.23 7.64 -2.42
CA PRO A 70 -11.67 7.72 -2.15
C PRO A 70 -12.36 6.36 -2.10
N GLN A 71 -11.83 5.35 -2.76
CA GLN A 71 -12.40 4.00 -2.73
C GLN A 71 -11.92 3.20 -1.52
N LEU A 72 -10.66 3.36 -1.14
CA LEU A 72 -10.01 2.50 -0.16
C LEU A 72 -10.06 3.05 1.26
N LEU A 73 -9.75 4.34 1.44
CA LEU A 73 -9.61 4.91 2.78
C LEU A 73 -10.88 4.86 3.62
N PRO A 74 -12.07 5.20 3.08
CA PRO A 74 -13.28 5.09 3.89
C PRO A 74 -13.56 3.66 4.36
N ALA A 75 -13.30 2.67 3.50
CA ALA A 75 -13.50 1.27 3.86
C ALA A 75 -12.53 0.83 4.96
N LEU A 76 -11.25 1.20 4.84
CA LEU A 76 -10.25 0.86 5.85
C LEU A 76 -10.49 1.59 7.17
N ASN A 77 -10.89 2.85 7.12
CA ASN A 77 -11.12 3.62 8.34
C ASN A 77 -12.25 3.06 9.19
N LYS A 78 -13.22 2.39 8.57
CA LYS A 78 -14.32 1.76 9.31
C LYS A 78 -13.86 0.59 10.19
N ILE A 79 -12.82 -0.10 9.78
CA ILE A 79 -12.35 -1.32 10.45
C ILE A 79 -11.02 -1.15 11.15
N SER A 80 -10.36 -0.01 11.00
CA SER A 80 -9.08 0.27 11.63
C SER A 80 -9.26 0.90 13.00
N LYS A 81 -8.28 0.68 13.88
CA LYS A 81 -8.29 1.27 15.22
C LYS A 81 -8.11 2.78 15.19
N GLU A 82 -7.34 3.27 14.21
CA GLU A 82 -7.10 4.69 13.98
C GLU A 82 -7.25 4.99 12.51
N ASN A 83 -7.37 6.28 12.17
CA ASN A 83 -7.46 6.68 10.79
C ASN A 83 -6.19 6.27 10.02
N VAL A 84 -6.39 5.79 8.81
CA VAL A 84 -5.31 5.33 7.93
C VAL A 84 -4.86 6.50 7.07
N PHE A 85 -3.56 6.80 7.11
CA PHE A 85 -2.97 7.89 6.34
C PHE A 85 -1.95 7.33 5.34
N PRO A 86 -2.16 7.53 4.03
CA PRO A 86 -1.17 7.12 3.03
C PRO A 86 0.09 7.96 3.17
N ARG A 87 1.24 7.31 3.04
CA ARG A 87 2.55 7.97 3.04
C ARG A 87 3.29 7.60 1.78
N LEU A 88 4.07 8.53 1.25
CA LEU A 88 4.88 8.30 0.08
C LEU A 88 6.35 8.24 0.48
N TYR A 89 7.03 7.18 0.07
CA TYR A 89 8.45 6.98 0.31
C TYR A 89 9.20 6.87 -0.99
N GLU A 90 10.37 7.48 -1.05
CA GLU A 90 11.29 7.24 -2.14
C GLU A 90 12.21 6.08 -1.77
N VAL A 91 12.39 5.14 -2.70
CA VAL A 91 13.30 4.03 -2.47
C VAL A 91 14.73 4.52 -2.66
N TYR A 92 15.54 4.36 -1.63
CA TYR A 92 16.95 4.72 -1.70
C TYR A 92 17.71 3.74 -2.59
N GLN A 93 18.50 4.28 -3.50
CA GLN A 93 19.36 3.48 -4.36
C GLN A 93 20.79 3.67 -3.92
N PRO A 94 21.42 2.63 -3.35
CA PRO A 94 22.84 2.73 -2.99
C PRO A 94 23.71 2.89 -4.25
N ALA A 95 24.91 3.38 -4.08
CA ALA A 95 25.85 3.52 -5.18
C ALA A 95 26.04 2.18 -5.88
N SER A 96 25.94 2.17 -7.22
CA SER A 96 25.94 0.93 -8.00
C SER A 96 27.18 0.08 -7.78
N VAL A 97 28.34 0.70 -7.58
CA VAL A 97 29.60 -0.02 -7.36
C VAL A 97 29.55 -0.94 -6.16
N LEU A 98 28.73 -0.61 -5.16
CA LEU A 98 28.64 -1.42 -3.95
C LEU A 98 27.90 -2.72 -4.22
N GLN A 99 27.01 -2.73 -5.17
CA GLN A 99 26.18 -3.88 -5.51
C GLN A 99 26.98 -4.93 -6.26
N GLU A 100 27.95 -4.51 -7.01
CA GLU A 100 28.78 -5.40 -7.81
C GLU A 100 29.76 -6.22 -6.98
N GLN A 101 29.92 -5.87 -5.71
CA GLN A 101 30.80 -6.57 -4.80
C GLN A 101 30.19 -7.82 -4.17
N TRP A 102 28.93 -8.06 -4.36
CA TRP A 102 28.21 -9.19 -3.73
C TRP A 102 28.46 -10.55 -4.38
#